data_cf23ba26353fe76d106b7030a7be5260
#
_entry.id   cf23ba26353fe76d106b7030a7be5260
#
_cell.length_a   1.000
_cell.length_b   1.000
_cell.length_c   1.000
_cell.angle_alpha   90.00
_cell.angle_beta   90.00
_cell.angle_gamma   90.00
#
_symmetry.space_group_name_H-M   'P 1'
#
loop_
_entity.id
_entity.type
_entity.pdbx_description
1 polymer ?
#
loop_
_entity_poly.entity_id
_entity_poly.type
_entity_poly.pdbx_seq_one_letter_code
_entity_poly.pdbx_strand_id
1 'polypeptide(L)'
;MAIRIFVTMQALPGKGAELARLRAPRHAEVRKDAGCEQFDLFQNTEDPDQLLLVERWTDEASLDAHYALNRPRIGEDLRAPATGQNERYVV
;
A
#
# COMPACT_ATOMS: atom_id res chain seq x y z
N MET A 1 -10.73 15.43 -9.01
CA MET A 1 -11.22 14.83 -7.75
C MET A 1 -10.19 13.82 -7.26
N ALA A 2 -9.88 13.87 -6.00
CA ALA A 2 -8.88 12.97 -5.43
C ALA A 2 -9.42 11.53 -5.31
N ILE A 3 -8.49 10.58 -5.32
CA ILE A 3 -8.79 9.16 -5.17
C ILE A 3 -8.15 8.67 -3.87
N ARG A 4 -8.97 8.11 -2.98
CA ARG A 4 -8.54 7.47 -1.74
C ARG A 4 -8.60 5.96 -1.91
N ILE A 5 -7.51 5.25 -1.55
CA ILE A 5 -7.44 3.80 -1.65
C ILE A 5 -6.99 3.22 -0.31
N PHE A 6 -7.66 2.14 0.09
CA PHE A 6 -7.25 1.32 1.24
C PHE A 6 -6.90 -0.08 0.73
N VAL A 7 -5.69 -0.53 1.02
CA VAL A 7 -5.23 -1.87 0.67
C VAL A 7 -4.94 -2.64 1.96
N THR A 8 -5.74 -3.65 2.22
CA THR A 8 -5.53 -4.53 3.38
C THR A 8 -4.47 -5.57 3.04
N MET A 9 -3.53 -5.76 3.94
CA MET A 9 -2.50 -6.79 3.80
C MET A 9 -2.48 -7.66 5.05
N GLN A 10 -2.44 -8.97 4.87
CA GLN A 10 -2.20 -9.92 5.95
C GLN A 10 -0.84 -10.56 5.72
N ALA A 11 0.08 -10.39 6.66
CA ALA A 11 1.37 -11.06 6.60
C ALA A 11 1.23 -12.53 6.99
N LEU A 12 2.16 -13.34 6.54
CA LEU A 12 2.30 -14.68 7.09
C LEU A 12 2.58 -14.60 8.60
N PRO A 13 2.21 -15.62 9.40
CA PRO A 13 2.36 -15.56 10.86
C PRO A 13 3.75 -15.11 11.29
N GLY A 14 3.81 -14.05 12.09
CA GLY A 14 5.04 -13.49 12.61
C GLY A 14 5.85 -12.64 11.64
N LYS A 15 5.36 -12.39 10.43
CA LYS A 15 6.11 -11.68 9.38
C LYS A 15 5.70 -10.22 9.18
N GLY A 16 4.76 -9.71 9.97
CA GLY A 16 4.25 -8.35 9.79
C GLY A 16 5.32 -7.28 9.88
N ALA A 17 6.17 -7.32 10.90
CA ALA A 17 7.23 -6.34 11.07
C ALA A 17 8.27 -6.41 9.95
N GLU A 18 8.62 -7.61 9.50
CA GLU A 18 9.55 -7.80 8.40
C GLU A 18 8.97 -7.27 7.09
N LEU A 19 7.70 -7.57 6.83
CA LEU A 19 6.99 -7.05 5.66
C LEU A 19 6.98 -5.52 5.65
N ALA A 20 6.68 -4.90 6.79
CA ALA A 20 6.68 -3.45 6.93
C ALA A 20 8.06 -2.85 6.61
N ARG A 21 9.13 -3.45 7.14
CA ARG A 21 10.50 -2.99 6.88
C ARG A 21 10.89 -3.12 5.42
N LEU A 22 10.52 -4.23 4.78
CA LEU A 22 10.83 -4.44 3.36
C LEU A 22 10.14 -3.43 2.47
N ARG A 23 8.92 -3.04 2.82
CA ARG A 23 8.14 -2.12 1.99
C ARG A 23 8.50 -0.66 2.21
N ALA A 24 9.09 -0.30 3.33
CA ALA A 24 9.35 1.11 3.66
C ALA A 24 10.12 1.89 2.58
N PRO A 25 11.22 1.38 2.01
CA PRO A 25 11.93 2.11 0.96
C PRO A 25 11.08 2.32 -0.30
N ARG A 26 10.25 1.34 -0.67
CA ARG A 26 9.34 1.45 -1.81
C ARG A 26 8.29 2.52 -1.56
N HIS A 27 7.73 2.60 -0.36
CA HIS A 27 6.73 3.61 -0.03
C HIS A 27 7.34 5.02 -0.08
N ALA A 28 8.56 5.18 0.39
CA ALA A 28 9.29 6.44 0.27
C ALA A 28 9.47 6.86 -1.19
N GLU A 29 9.77 5.91 -2.06
CA GLU A 29 9.90 6.12 -3.49
C GLU A 29 8.56 6.53 -4.13
N VAL A 30 7.50 5.81 -3.81
CA VAL A 30 6.16 6.09 -4.36
C VAL A 30 5.65 7.47 -3.94
N ARG A 31 5.97 7.92 -2.73
CA ARG A 31 5.55 9.27 -2.29
C ARG A 31 6.10 10.39 -3.17
N LYS A 32 7.12 10.12 -3.96
CA LYS A 32 7.70 11.09 -4.90
C LYS A 32 7.02 11.07 -6.26
N ASP A 33 6.12 10.13 -6.52
CA ASP A 33 5.39 10.08 -7.79
C ASP A 33 4.48 11.29 -7.91
N ALA A 34 4.37 11.84 -9.13
CA ALA A 34 3.50 12.97 -9.39
C ALA A 34 2.06 12.66 -8.97
N GLY A 35 1.45 13.56 -8.20
CA GLY A 35 0.07 13.40 -7.73
C GLY A 35 -0.12 12.48 -6.53
N CYS A 36 0.94 11.90 -5.99
CA CYS A 36 0.85 11.11 -4.76
C CYS A 36 0.74 12.05 -3.57
N GLU A 37 -0.42 12.08 -2.93
CA GLU A 37 -0.67 12.92 -1.74
C GLU A 37 -0.44 12.16 -0.44
N GLN A 38 -0.63 10.85 -0.47
CA GLN A 38 -0.38 9.98 0.68
C GLN A 38 -0.09 8.56 0.20
N PHE A 39 0.88 7.92 0.84
CA PHE A 39 1.19 6.51 0.61
C PHE A 39 1.86 5.98 1.87
N ASP A 40 1.04 5.58 2.84
CA ASP A 40 1.50 5.20 4.18
C ASP A 40 1.02 3.81 4.55
N LEU A 41 1.91 3.04 5.17
CA LEU A 41 1.59 1.72 5.67
C LEU A 41 1.40 1.80 7.19
N PHE A 42 0.27 1.30 7.67
CA PHE A 42 -0.07 1.22 9.08
C PHE A 42 -0.11 -0.23 9.53
N GLN A 43 0.23 -0.46 10.77
CA GLN A 43 0.24 -1.78 11.36
C GLN A 43 -0.78 -1.79 12.52
N ASN A 44 -1.61 -2.84 12.58
CA ASN A 44 -2.59 -2.97 13.65
C ASN A 44 -1.85 -3.16 14.98
N THR A 45 -2.23 -2.37 15.99
CA THR A 45 -1.56 -2.42 17.30
C THR A 45 -1.81 -3.70 18.07
N GLU A 46 -2.88 -4.42 17.75
CA GLU A 46 -3.25 -5.68 18.42
C GLU A 46 -2.84 -6.91 17.62
N ASP A 47 -2.62 -6.75 16.31
CA ASP A 47 -2.19 -7.82 15.41
C ASP A 47 -1.16 -7.26 14.43
N PRO A 48 0.15 -7.40 14.75
CA PRO A 48 1.21 -6.85 13.89
C PRO A 48 1.26 -7.44 12.49
N ASP A 49 0.62 -8.58 12.26
CA ASP A 49 0.56 -9.21 10.93
C ASP A 49 -0.54 -8.62 10.06
N GLN A 50 -1.41 -7.78 10.63
CA GLN A 50 -2.44 -7.08 9.88
C GLN A 50 -1.98 -5.66 9.57
N LEU A 51 -1.90 -5.35 8.27
CA LEU A 51 -1.39 -4.07 7.77
C LEU A 51 -2.42 -3.40 6.89
N LEU A 52 -2.38 -2.07 6.86
CA LEU A 52 -3.25 -1.27 6.01
C LEU A 52 -2.42 -0.23 5.28
N LEU A 53 -2.44 -0.29 3.95
CA LEU A 53 -1.85 0.74 3.10
C LEU A 53 -2.93 1.79 2.81
N VAL A 54 -2.63 3.04 3.12
CA VAL A 54 -3.53 4.16 2.87
C VAL A 54 -2.91 5.03 1.78
N GLU A 55 -3.64 5.18 0.67
CA GLU A 55 -3.20 5.97 -0.47
C GLU A 55 -4.14 7.14 -0.73
N ARG A 56 -3.60 8.22 -1.24
CA ARG A 56 -4.39 9.31 -1.78
C ARG A 56 -3.67 9.88 -3.00
N TRP A 57 -4.40 10.03 -4.09
CA TRP A 57 -3.90 10.54 -5.35
C TRP A 57 -4.71 11.77 -5.77
N THR A 58 -4.03 12.76 -6.34
CA THR A 58 -4.66 14.02 -6.77
C THR A 58 -5.83 13.79 -7.73
N ASP A 59 -5.66 12.84 -8.65
CA ASP A 59 -6.66 12.49 -9.65
C ASP A 59 -6.40 11.09 -10.20
N GLU A 60 -7.32 10.62 -11.03
CA GLU A 60 -7.21 9.30 -11.63
C GLU A 60 -6.03 9.19 -12.60
N ALA A 61 -5.72 10.28 -13.31
CA ALA A 61 -4.58 10.27 -14.24
C ALA A 61 -3.25 10.04 -13.52
N SER A 62 -3.07 10.65 -12.34
CA SER A 62 -1.88 10.42 -11.51
C SER A 62 -1.78 8.98 -11.04
N LEU A 63 -2.91 8.40 -10.62
CA LEU A 63 -2.97 7.00 -10.21
C LEU A 63 -2.63 6.06 -11.38
N ASP A 64 -3.18 6.32 -12.55
CA ASP A 64 -2.89 5.52 -13.75
C ASP A 64 -1.41 5.61 -14.14
N ALA A 65 -0.81 6.79 -14.04
CA ALA A 65 0.61 6.97 -14.29
C ALA A 65 1.47 6.17 -13.30
N HIS A 66 1.05 6.14 -12.03
CA HIS A 66 1.72 5.31 -11.00
C HIS A 66 1.68 3.82 -11.39
N TYR A 67 0.53 3.31 -11.79
CA TYR A 67 0.40 1.91 -12.21
C TYR A 67 1.22 1.63 -13.48
N ALA A 68 1.30 2.59 -14.39
CA ALA A 68 2.06 2.45 -15.64
C ALA A 68 3.56 2.29 -15.41
N LEU A 69 4.10 2.71 -14.26
CA LEU A 69 5.50 2.49 -13.90
C LEU A 69 5.84 1.00 -13.75
N ASN A 70 4.84 0.18 -13.49
CA ASN A 70 4.96 -1.28 -13.41
C ASN A 70 6.12 -1.74 -12.52
N ARG A 71 6.24 -1.13 -11.34
CA ARG A 71 7.28 -1.50 -10.37
C ARG A 71 7.10 -2.93 -9.89
N PRO A 72 8.21 -3.68 -9.66
CA PRO A 72 8.12 -5.01 -9.07
C PRO A 72 7.44 -4.97 -7.70
N ARG A 73 6.66 -5.98 -7.39
CA ARG A 73 6.05 -6.11 -6.07
C ARG A 73 7.11 -6.49 -5.04
N ILE A 74 6.97 -5.95 -3.84
CA ILE A 74 7.92 -6.15 -2.75
C ILE A 74 7.22 -6.91 -1.62
N GLY A 75 7.84 -7.99 -1.13
CA GLY A 75 7.38 -8.71 0.04
C GLY A 75 6.21 -9.64 -0.20
N GLU A 76 5.92 -10.00 -1.46
CA GLU A 76 4.80 -10.89 -1.78
C GLU A 76 4.92 -12.27 -1.11
N ASP A 77 6.16 -12.75 -0.94
CA ASP A 77 6.44 -14.02 -0.26
C ASP A 77 6.16 -13.99 1.25
N LEU A 78 6.02 -12.80 1.83
CA LEU A 78 5.69 -12.62 3.24
C LEU A 78 4.20 -12.36 3.47
N ARG A 79 3.39 -12.31 2.42
CA ARG A 79 1.96 -12.05 2.51
C ARG A 79 1.17 -13.34 2.40
N ALA A 80 0.14 -13.45 3.23
CA ALA A 80 -0.88 -14.47 3.05
C ALA A 80 -1.71 -14.15 1.80
N PRO A 81 -2.33 -15.16 1.16
CA PRO A 81 -3.25 -14.90 0.06
C PRO A 81 -4.29 -13.86 0.45
N ALA A 82 -4.55 -12.92 -0.46
CA ALA A 82 -5.48 -11.84 -0.18
C ALA A 82 -6.89 -12.40 0.06
N THR A 83 -7.42 -12.12 1.25
CA THR A 83 -8.78 -12.48 1.63
C THR A 83 -9.66 -11.25 1.77
N GLY A 84 -9.04 -10.06 1.83
CA GLY A 84 -9.73 -8.79 1.93
C GLY A 84 -9.93 -8.14 0.57
N GLN A 85 -10.78 -7.14 0.55
CA GLN A 85 -11.03 -6.34 -0.63
C GLN A 85 -10.37 -4.98 -0.46
N ASN A 86 -9.76 -4.50 -1.54
CA ASN A 86 -9.29 -3.13 -1.58
C ASN A 86 -10.50 -2.21 -1.73
N GLU A 87 -10.43 -1.06 -1.06
CA GLU A 87 -11.48 -0.05 -1.15
C GLU A 87 -10.93 1.16 -1.91
N ARG A 88 -11.77 1.73 -2.76
CA ARG A 88 -11.42 2.89 -3.56
C ARG A 88 -12.57 3.90 -3.52
N TYR A 89 -12.25 5.14 -3.20
CA TYR A 89 -13.23 6.21 -3.09
C TYR A 89 -12.79 7.44 -3.87
N VAL A 90 -13.75 8.09 -4.48
CA VAL A 90 -13.57 9.44 -5.03
C VAL A 90 -13.89 10.43 -3.91
N VAL A 91 -12.97 11.30 -3.60
CA VAL A 91 -13.10 12.23 -2.47
C VAL A 91 -12.88 13.69 -2.88
#